data_2e0804be942d7bf7d03fdee322bed19c
#
_entry.id   2e0804be942d7bf7d03fdee322bed19c
#
_cell.length_a   1.000
_cell.length_b   1.000
_cell.length_c   1.000
_cell.angle_alpha   90.00
_cell.angle_beta   90.00
_cell.angle_gamma   90.00
#
_symmetry.space_group_name_H-M   'P 1'
#
loop_
_entity.id
_entity.type
_entity.pdbx_description
1 polymer ?
#
loop_
_entity_poly.entity_id
_entity_poly.type
_entity_poly.pdbx_seq_one_letter_code
_entity_poly.pdbx_strand_id
1 'polypeptide(L)'
;MKKVILIGDSIRMGYDKYIKASLEGEAEVFYPSENCRFATYVLRFVHEWKRKENWPEDADLVHWNAGLWDLPEIMDDEPLTPIEAYAYTIARIDKRLRQLFPKAKIVFATSTAVQEEKYRGVFKRHN
;
A
#
# COMPACT_ATOMS: atom_id res chain seq x y z
N MET A 1 13.94 10.91 16.90
CA MET A 1 13.94 9.72 16.04
C MET A 1 13.01 9.93 14.87
N LYS A 2 13.40 9.49 13.68
CA LYS A 2 12.52 9.58 12.52
C LYS A 2 11.33 8.64 12.66
N LYS A 3 10.23 8.96 12.00
CA LYS A 3 8.99 8.18 12.05
C LYS A 3 8.58 7.80 10.63
N VAL A 4 8.46 6.52 10.39
CA VAL A 4 8.22 5.94 9.06
C VAL A 4 6.93 5.12 9.08
N ILE A 5 6.10 5.31 8.07
CA ILE A 5 4.88 4.54 7.89
C ILE A 5 4.98 3.69 6.62
N LEU A 6 4.68 2.41 6.74
CA LEU A 6 4.69 1.46 5.64
C LEU A 6 3.26 0.98 5.36
N ILE A 7 2.81 1.14 4.13
CA ILE A 7 1.47 0.71 3.70
C ILE A 7 1.63 -0.19 2.47
N GLY A 8 0.99 -1.34 2.48
CA GLY A 8 1.07 -2.27 1.37
C GLY A 8 0.36 -3.59 1.65
N ASP A 9 0.40 -4.45 0.64
CA ASP A 9 -0.24 -5.78 0.66
C ASP A 9 0.65 -6.85 1.33
N SER A 10 0.49 -8.09 0.90
CA SER A 10 1.27 -9.21 1.45
C SER A 10 2.78 -9.05 1.26
N ILE A 11 3.22 -8.30 0.24
CA ILE A 11 4.65 -8.03 0.05
C ILE A 11 5.17 -7.16 1.19
N ARG A 12 4.44 -6.09 1.55
CA ARG A 12 4.78 -5.27 2.72
C ARG A 12 4.78 -6.13 3.98
N MET A 13 3.80 -6.98 4.17
CA MET A 13 3.75 -7.88 5.33
C MET A 13 4.94 -8.82 5.39
N GLY A 14 5.55 -9.13 4.25
CA GLY A 14 6.75 -9.96 4.19
C GLY A 14 8.01 -9.25 4.64
N TYR A 15 8.09 -7.92 4.53
CA TYR A 15 9.31 -7.19 4.87
C TYR A 15 9.18 -6.21 6.05
N ASP A 16 7.98 -5.87 6.50
CA ASP A 16 7.78 -4.78 7.46
C ASP A 16 8.52 -4.96 8.79
N LYS A 17 8.49 -6.14 9.35
CA LYS A 17 9.19 -6.45 10.60
C LYS A 17 10.71 -6.38 10.45
N TYR A 18 11.23 -6.71 9.26
CA TYR A 18 12.66 -6.61 8.98
C TYR A 18 13.11 -5.17 8.85
N ILE A 19 12.29 -4.32 8.21
CA ILE A 19 12.54 -2.88 8.15
C ILE A 19 12.54 -2.28 9.56
N LYS A 20 11.55 -2.63 10.37
CA LYS A 20 11.46 -2.16 11.74
C LYS A 20 12.69 -2.54 12.54
N ALA A 21 13.15 -3.77 12.43
CA ALA A 21 14.34 -4.25 13.11
C ALA A 21 15.61 -3.54 12.61
N SER A 22 15.75 -3.39 11.29
CA SER A 22 16.89 -2.70 10.68
C SER A 22 17.04 -1.25 11.11
N LEU A 23 15.94 -0.58 11.36
CA LEU A 23 15.92 0.84 11.70
C LEU A 23 15.84 1.08 13.20
N GLU A 24 15.94 0.03 14.01
CA GLU A 24 15.91 0.17 15.47
C GLU A 24 16.98 1.15 15.95
N GLY A 25 16.58 2.12 16.76
CA GLY A 25 17.45 3.17 17.24
C GLY A 25 17.58 4.37 16.29
N GLU A 26 17.18 4.25 15.03
CA GLU A 26 17.22 5.32 14.04
C GLU A 26 15.84 5.85 13.69
N ALA A 27 14.86 4.96 13.60
CA ALA A 27 13.48 5.34 13.27
C ALA A 27 12.48 4.44 13.99
N GLU A 28 11.32 5.03 14.27
CA GLU A 28 10.13 4.28 14.67
C GLU A 28 9.38 3.91 13.38
N VAL A 29 8.99 2.66 13.24
CA VAL A 29 8.32 2.15 12.04
C VAL A 29 6.92 1.68 12.40
N PHE A 30 5.94 2.18 11.67
CA PHE A 30 4.52 1.90 11.86
C PHE A 30 3.96 1.26 10.59
N TYR A 31 3.07 0.30 10.75
CA TYR A 31 2.37 -0.32 9.63
C TYR A 31 1.06 -0.93 10.14
N PRO A 32 0.04 -1.09 9.26
CA PRO A 32 -1.21 -1.70 9.71
C PRO A 32 -1.01 -3.19 10.01
N SER A 33 -1.76 -3.69 10.95
CA SER A 33 -1.72 -5.10 11.34
C SER A 33 -2.31 -6.02 10.28
N GLU A 34 -3.03 -5.48 9.30
CA GLU A 34 -3.68 -6.24 8.25
C GLU A 34 -3.07 -6.02 6.88
N ASN A 35 -3.42 -6.89 5.94
CA ASN A 35 -3.11 -6.72 4.52
C ASN A 35 -3.88 -5.51 3.98
N CYS A 36 -3.20 -4.59 3.29
CA CYS A 36 -3.86 -3.39 2.74
C CYS A 36 -4.59 -3.65 1.41
N ARG A 37 -4.41 -4.82 0.84
CA ARG A 37 -5.19 -5.32 -0.31
C ARG A 37 -5.16 -4.41 -1.53
N PHE A 38 -6.33 -4.13 -2.11
CA PHE A 38 -6.46 -3.35 -3.34
C PHE A 38 -6.56 -1.84 -3.04
N ALA A 39 -6.42 -1.01 -4.07
CA ALA A 39 -6.30 0.44 -3.92
C ALA A 39 -7.50 1.09 -3.19
N THR A 40 -8.72 0.74 -3.55
CA THR A 40 -9.90 1.32 -2.86
C THR A 40 -9.99 0.91 -1.40
N TYR A 41 -9.44 -0.25 -1.03
CA TYR A 41 -9.35 -0.66 0.36
C TYR A 41 -8.41 0.26 1.14
N VAL A 42 -7.26 0.59 0.58
CA VAL A 42 -6.33 1.56 1.18
C VAL A 42 -7.02 2.91 1.36
N LEU A 43 -7.68 3.40 0.31
CA LEU A 43 -8.38 4.69 0.37
C LEU A 43 -9.44 4.71 1.45
N ARG A 44 -10.19 3.60 1.58
CA ARG A 44 -11.27 3.51 2.58
C ARG A 44 -10.75 3.47 4.01
N PHE A 45 -9.65 2.78 4.26
CA PHE A 45 -9.24 2.44 5.62
C PHE A 45 -8.01 3.17 6.16
N VAL A 46 -7.24 3.87 5.34
CA VAL A 46 -5.97 4.43 5.81
C VAL A 46 -6.15 5.41 6.99
N HIS A 47 -7.18 6.22 7.00
CA HIS A 47 -7.44 7.13 8.12
C HIS A 47 -7.83 6.37 9.39
N GLU A 48 -8.51 5.22 9.25
CA GLU A 48 -8.87 4.39 10.40
C GLU A 48 -7.65 3.69 10.99
N TRP A 49 -6.72 3.21 10.15
CA TRP A 49 -5.47 2.63 10.63
C TRP A 49 -4.67 3.66 11.44
N LYS A 50 -4.56 4.88 10.92
CA LYS A 50 -3.88 5.96 11.63
C LYS A 50 -4.50 6.18 13.01
N ARG A 51 -5.81 6.24 13.10
CA ARG A 51 -6.53 6.47 14.34
C ARG A 51 -6.39 5.30 15.31
N LYS A 52 -6.67 4.09 14.84
CA LYS A 52 -6.67 2.88 15.68
C LYS A 52 -5.30 2.53 16.23
N GLU A 53 -4.28 2.68 15.43
CA GLU A 53 -2.92 2.28 15.78
C GLU A 53 -2.05 3.47 16.22
N ASN A 54 -2.66 4.62 16.39
CA ASN A 54 -1.99 5.84 16.88
C ASN A 54 -0.76 6.22 16.06
N TRP A 55 -0.89 6.23 14.75
CA TRP A 55 0.20 6.66 13.88
C TRP A 55 0.44 8.15 14.03
N PRO A 56 1.71 8.58 14.08
CA PRO A 56 2.04 9.98 14.34
C PRO A 56 1.69 10.88 13.14
N GLU A 57 1.03 12.00 13.42
CA GLU A 57 0.72 13.00 12.38
C GLU A 57 2.00 13.64 11.85
N ASP A 58 3.03 13.74 12.69
CA ASP A 58 4.33 14.29 12.31
C ASP A 58 5.29 13.27 11.72
N ALA A 59 4.76 12.22 11.09
CA ALA A 59 5.59 11.24 10.38
C ALA A 59 6.50 11.94 9.36
N ASP A 60 7.71 11.39 9.21
CA ASP A 60 8.72 11.92 8.30
C ASP A 60 8.64 11.31 6.91
N LEU A 61 8.20 10.06 6.82
CA LEU A 61 8.13 9.31 5.58
C LEU A 61 6.94 8.37 5.58
N VAL A 62 6.20 8.37 4.48
CA VAL A 62 5.21 7.34 4.19
C VAL A 62 5.63 6.64 2.90
N HIS A 63 5.92 5.36 3.00
CA HIS A 63 6.24 4.50 1.87
C HIS A 63 5.05 3.57 1.64
N TRP A 64 4.45 3.62 0.44
CA TRP A 64 3.24 2.87 0.20
C TRP A 64 3.18 2.27 -1.20
N ASN A 65 2.39 1.22 -1.32
CA ASN A 65 2.10 0.54 -2.59
C ASN A 65 0.69 -0.02 -2.57
N ALA A 66 0.07 -0.06 -3.73
CA ALA A 66 -1.14 -0.84 -4.03
C ALA A 66 -1.11 -1.16 -5.52
N GLY A 67 -1.50 -2.36 -5.90
CA GLY A 67 -1.53 -2.70 -7.33
C GLY A 67 -1.73 -4.18 -7.63
N LEU A 68 -1.01 -5.08 -6.97
CA LEU A 68 -1.12 -6.51 -7.27
C LEU A 68 -2.53 -7.06 -7.03
N TRP A 69 -3.22 -6.53 -6.04
CA TRP A 69 -4.60 -6.91 -5.73
C TRP A 69 -5.61 -6.28 -6.68
N ASP A 70 -5.19 -5.32 -7.48
CA ASP A 70 -6.04 -4.63 -8.46
C ASP A 70 -6.01 -5.30 -9.83
N LEU A 71 -5.02 -6.17 -10.07
CA LEU A 71 -4.79 -6.83 -11.35
C LEU A 71 -5.68 -8.04 -11.66
N PRO A 72 -6.17 -8.84 -10.68
CA PRO A 72 -6.85 -10.09 -11.02
C PRO A 72 -8.00 -9.90 -11.99
N GLU A 73 -7.99 -10.74 -13.03
CA GLU A 73 -9.05 -10.86 -14.02
C GLU A 73 -9.77 -12.16 -13.74
N ILE A 74 -10.80 -12.08 -12.91
CA ILE A 74 -11.52 -13.26 -12.41
C ILE A 74 -12.58 -13.67 -13.42
N MET A 75 -12.59 -14.96 -13.80
CA MET A 75 -13.54 -15.53 -14.76
C MET A 75 -13.52 -14.79 -16.12
N ASP A 76 -12.32 -14.46 -16.59
CA ASP A 76 -12.08 -13.77 -17.86
C ASP A 76 -12.72 -12.38 -17.98
N ASP A 77 -12.99 -11.75 -16.86
CA ASP A 77 -13.44 -10.37 -16.83
C ASP A 77 -12.25 -9.40 -16.91
N GLU A 78 -12.50 -8.11 -16.92
CA GLU A 78 -11.45 -7.09 -16.85
C GLU A 78 -10.77 -7.11 -15.47
N PRO A 79 -9.62 -6.43 -15.31
CA PRO A 79 -8.98 -6.33 -14.01
C PRO A 79 -9.94 -5.83 -12.94
N LEU A 80 -9.78 -6.32 -11.71
CA LEU A 80 -10.61 -5.90 -10.58
C LEU A 80 -10.72 -4.37 -10.52
N THR A 81 -9.61 -3.69 -10.74
CA THR A 81 -9.57 -2.23 -10.85
C THR A 81 -9.00 -1.86 -12.21
N PRO A 82 -9.83 -1.48 -13.19
CA PRO A 82 -9.35 -1.04 -14.50
C PRO A 82 -8.38 0.13 -14.39
N ILE A 83 -7.49 0.28 -15.37
CA ILE A 83 -6.35 1.21 -15.26
C ILE A 83 -6.78 2.66 -14.98
N GLU A 84 -7.86 3.13 -15.58
CA GLU A 84 -8.34 4.49 -15.35
C GLU A 84 -8.85 4.67 -13.91
N ALA A 85 -9.58 3.70 -13.40
CA ALA A 85 -10.07 3.70 -12.02
C ALA A 85 -8.91 3.58 -11.03
N TYR A 86 -7.92 2.75 -11.35
CA TYR A 86 -6.72 2.60 -10.55
C TYR A 86 -5.95 3.92 -10.45
N ALA A 87 -5.66 4.56 -11.57
CA ALA A 87 -4.95 5.85 -11.60
C ALA A 87 -5.70 6.91 -10.80
N TYR A 88 -7.01 6.98 -10.96
CA TYR A 88 -7.86 7.90 -10.22
C TYR A 88 -7.78 7.65 -8.71
N THR A 89 -7.84 6.39 -8.30
CA THR A 89 -7.79 6.00 -6.89
C THR A 89 -6.42 6.28 -6.28
N ILE A 90 -5.33 5.99 -7.00
CA ILE A 90 -3.96 6.27 -6.54
C ILE A 90 -3.79 7.77 -6.27
N ALA A 91 -4.29 8.63 -7.14
CA ALA A 91 -4.23 10.07 -6.94
C ALA A 91 -4.99 10.51 -5.68
N ARG A 92 -6.14 9.89 -5.41
CA ARG A 92 -6.93 10.19 -4.20
C ARG A 92 -6.21 9.71 -2.94
N ILE A 93 -5.55 8.58 -2.99
CA ILE A 93 -4.76 8.06 -1.86
C ILE A 93 -3.60 9.02 -1.56
N ASP A 94 -2.87 9.44 -2.58
CA ASP A 94 -1.77 10.40 -2.43
C ASP A 94 -2.26 11.65 -1.70
N LYS A 95 -3.36 12.21 -2.16
CA LYS A 95 -3.96 13.39 -1.53
C LYS A 95 -4.33 13.12 -0.06
N ARG A 96 -4.94 11.96 0.22
CA ARG A 96 -5.32 11.58 1.58
C ARG A 96 -4.11 11.44 2.49
N LEU A 97 -3.04 10.82 2.00
CA LEU A 97 -1.80 10.67 2.78
C LEU A 97 -1.18 12.03 3.11
N ARG A 98 -1.21 12.98 2.18
CA ARG A 98 -0.71 14.33 2.42
C ARG A 98 -1.56 15.09 3.43
N GLN A 99 -2.85 14.82 3.49
CA GLN A 99 -3.74 15.38 4.51
C GLN A 99 -3.48 14.77 5.89
N LEU A 100 -3.25 13.47 5.95
CA LEU A 100 -3.03 12.75 7.22
C LEU A 100 -1.64 12.99 7.79
N PHE A 101 -0.64 13.17 6.93
CA PHE A 101 0.77 13.30 7.29
C PHE A 101 1.39 14.49 6.57
N PRO A 102 1.02 15.73 6.98
CA PRO A 102 1.39 16.92 6.20
C PRO A 102 2.88 17.22 6.16
N LYS A 103 3.66 16.65 7.07
CA LYS A 103 5.13 16.85 7.10
C LYS A 103 5.89 15.73 6.42
N ALA A 104 5.21 14.64 6.06
CA ALA A 104 5.89 13.46 5.54
C ALA A 104 6.26 13.62 4.07
N LYS A 105 7.40 13.04 3.70
CA LYS A 105 7.69 12.72 2.31
C LYS A 105 6.84 11.50 1.95
N ILE A 106 6.06 11.61 0.89
CA ILE A 106 5.21 10.51 0.41
C ILE A 106 5.91 9.84 -0.76
N VAL A 107 6.19 8.55 -0.63
CA VAL A 107 6.85 7.75 -1.65
C VAL A 107 5.91 6.62 -2.06
N PHE A 108 5.53 6.60 -3.33
CA PHE A 108 4.78 5.51 -3.92
C PHE A 108 5.74 4.53 -4.60
N ALA A 109 5.74 3.28 -4.12
CA ALA A 109 6.51 2.22 -4.76
C ALA A 109 5.63 1.56 -5.82
N THR A 110 6.10 1.54 -7.08
CA THR A 110 5.36 0.89 -8.16
C THR A 110 5.33 -0.62 -7.96
N SER A 111 4.28 -1.27 -8.46
CA SER A 111 4.13 -2.72 -8.36
C SER A 111 5.18 -3.43 -9.21
N THR A 112 5.68 -4.56 -8.70
CA THR A 112 6.60 -5.42 -9.45
C THR A 112 5.86 -6.15 -10.56
N ALA A 113 6.58 -6.51 -11.62
CA ALA A 113 6.03 -7.32 -12.70
C ALA A 113 5.61 -8.70 -12.16
N VAL A 114 4.50 -9.23 -12.69
CA VAL A 114 4.02 -10.57 -12.33
C VAL A 114 4.54 -11.61 -13.34
N GLN A 115 4.66 -12.85 -12.87
CA GLN A 115 4.93 -13.99 -13.73
C GLN A 115 3.58 -14.48 -14.27
N GLU A 116 3.17 -13.96 -15.41
CA GLU A 116 1.82 -14.18 -15.97
C GLU A 116 1.45 -15.66 -16.09
N GLU A 117 2.41 -16.51 -16.41
CA GLU A 117 2.20 -17.95 -16.58
C GLU A 117 1.77 -18.65 -15.29
N LYS A 118 1.98 -18.04 -14.12
CA LYS A 118 1.57 -18.58 -12.82
C LYS A 118 0.14 -18.19 -12.45
N TYR A 119 -0.46 -17.25 -13.18
CA TYR A 119 -1.80 -16.74 -12.90
C TYR A 119 -2.72 -17.13 -14.05
N ARG A 120 -3.30 -18.32 -13.96
CA ARG A 120 -4.12 -18.92 -15.02
C ARG A 120 -5.50 -19.30 -14.50
N GLY A 121 -6.37 -19.72 -15.43
CA GLY A 121 -7.71 -20.20 -15.10
C GLY A 121 -8.62 -19.07 -14.65
N VAL A 122 -9.28 -19.27 -13.51
CA VAL A 122 -10.26 -18.30 -12.99
C VAL A 122 -9.61 -17.01 -12.49
N PHE A 123 -8.33 -17.09 -12.07
CA PHE A 123 -7.65 -15.99 -11.39
C PHE A 123 -6.40 -15.56 -12.15
N LYS A 124 -6.59 -14.71 -13.17
CA LYS A 124 -5.50 -14.26 -14.03
C LYS A 124 -4.97 -12.89 -13.60
N ARG A 125 -3.68 -12.66 -13.86
CA ARG A 125 -3.03 -11.35 -13.73
C ARG A 125 -2.14 -11.11 -14.92
N HIS A 126 -2.18 -9.89 -15.46
CA HIS A 126 -1.31 -9.44 -16.55
C HIS A 126 -0.53 -8.18 -16.14
N ASN A 127 0.66 -8.04 -16.71
CA ASN A 127 1.50 -6.85 -16.50
C ASN A 127 0.93 -5.60 -17.17
#